data_b9cc0240511ff830c852d9e363122e7d
#
_entry.id   b9cc0240511ff830c852d9e363122e7d
#
_cell.length_a   1.000
_cell.length_b   1.000
_cell.length_c   1.000
_cell.angle_alpha   90.00
_cell.angle_beta   90.00
_cell.angle_gamma   90.00
#
_symmetry.space_group_name_H-M   'P 1'
#
loop_
_entity.id
_entity.type
_entity.pdbx_description
1 polymer ?
#
loop_
_entity_poly.entity_id
_entity_poly.type
_entity_poly.pdbx_seq_one_letter_code
_entity_poly.pdbx_strand_id
1 'polypeptide(L)'
;MTISLSDRLQCVSLSANAAAKQRTNDLKKAGVDILDLTTGEPDFDTPAHIKQAAYEAIAGGETKYTPTPGIPALREAVQQKLQRENGLPFAVADIMIANGAKQVIFNAFAATLNDGDEVIVPVPYWPTFPDSVRFNGGTPVLVECHLEQGYKLTPEQLAASITPRTRWLVLNHPGNPSGAVYSAAELQALAAVLRGHPQVLVMLDDLYEHILFDGCEHQNLLNVAADLQGRSLLVGGVSKTYAMTGWRIGFGAGPQALIAAMTVVQSQISSGASSVSQAAALAAFNGGLDFIAPQVAAYQQRRDVITDILANIDGLELRVPQGGFFVFCRCAGLIGRYRPGGEKIENEADVLDYLLENGVSGVGGSAYGLSPYFRLSIATDNATVAEAGRRIASACAKLSPAE
;
A
#
# COMPACT_ATOMS: atom_id res chain seq x y z
N MET A 1 1.84 39.67 -3.37
CA MET A 1 1.35 38.98 -4.59
C MET A 1 0.87 37.59 -4.17
N THR A 2 -0.37 37.22 -4.43
CA THR A 2 -0.87 35.88 -4.20
C THR A 2 -0.61 35.08 -5.48
N ILE A 3 0.11 33.97 -5.39
CA ILE A 3 0.33 33.08 -6.54
C ILE A 3 -0.98 32.33 -6.80
N SER A 4 -1.48 32.39 -8.04
CA SER A 4 -2.60 31.55 -8.46
C SER A 4 -2.12 30.12 -8.67
N LEU A 5 -2.68 29.17 -7.92
CA LEU A 5 -2.37 27.74 -8.02
C LEU A 5 -3.36 27.04 -8.96
N SER A 6 -2.97 25.89 -9.49
CA SER A 6 -3.86 25.05 -10.30
C SER A 6 -5.01 24.49 -9.46
N ASP A 7 -6.22 24.47 -10.04
CA ASP A 7 -7.43 23.92 -9.40
C ASP A 7 -7.26 22.42 -9.01
N ARG A 8 -6.40 21.69 -9.70
CA ARG A 8 -6.06 20.29 -9.38
C ARG A 8 -5.52 20.11 -7.97
N LEU A 9 -4.87 21.13 -7.40
CA LEU A 9 -4.35 21.06 -6.03
C LEU A 9 -5.45 21.20 -4.97
N GLN A 10 -6.65 21.64 -5.33
CA GLN A 10 -7.78 21.69 -4.42
C GLN A 10 -8.40 20.30 -4.15
N CYS A 11 -8.14 19.34 -5.06
CA CYS A 11 -8.70 17.98 -4.99
C CYS A 11 -7.83 16.99 -4.22
N VAL A 12 -6.60 17.40 -3.85
CA VAL A 12 -5.60 16.54 -3.19
C VAL A 12 -4.91 17.29 -2.05
N SER A 13 -4.47 16.53 -1.06
CA SER A 13 -3.75 17.09 0.09
C SER A 13 -2.48 16.30 0.38
N LEU A 14 -1.63 16.84 1.25
CA LEU A 14 -0.51 16.05 1.79
C LEU A 14 -1.05 14.79 2.46
N SER A 15 -0.35 13.69 2.25
CA SER A 15 -0.71 12.39 2.83
C SER A 15 -0.86 12.49 4.35
N ALA A 16 -2.00 12.05 4.90
CA ALA A 16 -2.24 11.98 6.33
C ALA A 16 -1.17 11.15 7.06
N ASN A 17 -0.61 10.13 6.42
CA ASN A 17 0.53 9.37 6.94
C ASN A 17 1.76 10.27 7.16
N ALA A 18 2.05 11.18 6.22
CA ALA A 18 3.16 12.12 6.35
C ALA A 18 2.90 13.14 7.46
N ALA A 19 1.68 13.63 7.59
CA ALA A 19 1.28 14.56 8.65
C ALA A 19 1.38 13.89 10.04
N ALA A 20 0.88 12.67 10.21
CA ALA A 20 0.99 11.91 11.45
C ALA A 20 2.46 11.65 11.83
N LYS A 21 3.29 11.27 10.85
CA LYS A 21 4.73 11.08 11.05
C LYS A 21 5.43 12.37 11.46
N GLN A 22 5.11 13.49 10.81
CA GLN A 22 5.68 14.79 11.15
C GLN A 22 5.32 15.20 12.60
N ARG A 23 4.03 15.07 12.97
CA ARG A 23 3.57 15.36 14.35
C ARG A 23 4.30 14.48 15.37
N THR A 24 4.45 13.20 15.10
CA THR A 24 5.19 12.26 15.95
C THR A 24 6.66 12.69 16.11
N ASN A 25 7.32 13.04 15.00
CA ASN A 25 8.71 13.51 15.04
C ASN A 25 8.89 14.80 15.84
N ASP A 26 7.96 15.74 15.72
CA ASP A 26 8.03 17.02 16.43
C ASP A 26 7.86 16.81 17.95
N LEU A 27 6.96 15.92 18.37
CA LEU A 27 6.81 15.54 19.77
C LEU A 27 8.04 14.81 20.32
N LYS A 28 8.62 13.88 19.55
CA LYS A 28 9.89 13.21 19.94
C LYS A 28 11.04 14.22 20.10
N LYS A 29 11.15 15.20 19.20
CA LYS A 29 12.15 16.28 19.32
C LYS A 29 11.92 17.13 20.56
N ALA A 30 10.67 17.31 21.00
CA ALA A 30 10.31 17.98 22.22
C ALA A 30 10.55 17.14 23.49
N GLY A 31 11.09 15.92 23.36
CA GLY A 31 11.42 15.03 24.47
C GLY A 31 10.27 14.16 24.96
N VAL A 32 9.15 14.10 24.22
CA VAL A 32 8.01 13.26 24.58
C VAL A 32 8.31 11.80 24.19
N ASP A 33 8.09 10.86 25.13
CA ASP A 33 8.26 9.43 24.88
C ASP A 33 7.06 8.88 24.09
N ILE A 34 7.22 8.77 22.76
CA ILE A 34 6.20 8.26 21.85
C ILE A 34 6.72 7.07 21.04
N LEU A 35 5.97 5.99 21.06
CA LEU A 35 6.15 4.84 20.19
C LEU A 35 5.49 5.11 18.85
N ASP A 36 6.29 5.10 17.78
CA ASP A 36 5.85 5.49 16.44
C ASP A 36 5.41 4.26 15.63
N LEU A 37 4.11 4.09 15.50
CA LEU A 37 3.48 3.07 14.67
C LEU A 37 2.81 3.66 13.41
N THR A 38 3.27 4.82 12.93
CA THR A 38 2.75 5.46 11.70
C THR A 38 3.48 5.03 10.44
N THR A 39 4.69 4.49 10.56
CA THR A 39 5.63 4.26 9.46
C THR A 39 5.12 3.19 8.48
N GLY A 40 5.22 3.49 7.19
CA GLY A 40 4.81 2.58 6.10
C GLY A 40 6.00 1.96 5.36
N GLU A 41 7.09 1.65 6.07
CA GLU A 41 8.31 1.05 5.48
C GLU A 41 8.88 -0.04 6.38
N PRO A 42 9.55 -1.06 5.81
CA PRO A 42 10.27 -2.09 6.57
C PRO A 42 11.30 -1.47 7.51
N ASP A 43 11.43 -2.05 8.70
CA ASP A 43 12.47 -1.71 9.68
C ASP A 43 13.78 -2.49 9.46
N PHE A 44 13.79 -3.42 8.52
CA PHE A 44 14.97 -4.14 8.10
C PHE A 44 15.82 -3.29 7.16
N ASP A 45 17.12 -3.57 7.14
CA ASP A 45 18.04 -2.94 6.19
C ASP A 45 17.98 -3.64 4.82
N THR A 46 18.27 -2.88 3.76
CA THR A 46 18.48 -3.44 2.41
C THR A 46 19.58 -4.50 2.46
N PRO A 47 19.38 -5.71 1.90
CA PRO A 47 20.38 -6.79 1.90
C PRO A 47 21.75 -6.35 1.35
N ALA A 48 22.82 -6.87 1.94
CA ALA A 48 24.20 -6.44 1.67
C ALA A 48 24.60 -6.56 0.19
N HIS A 49 24.20 -7.65 -0.49
CA HIS A 49 24.52 -7.86 -1.91
C HIS A 49 23.87 -6.81 -2.82
N ILE A 50 22.70 -6.30 -2.44
CA ILE A 50 21.99 -5.25 -3.17
C ILE A 50 22.73 -3.91 -3.01
N LYS A 51 23.15 -3.57 -1.79
CA LYS A 51 23.97 -2.38 -1.50
C LYS A 51 25.31 -2.45 -2.23
N GLN A 52 25.93 -3.63 -2.28
CA GLN A 52 27.19 -3.84 -2.97
C GLN A 52 27.06 -3.57 -4.48
N ALA A 53 25.99 -4.03 -5.13
CA ALA A 53 25.74 -3.76 -6.54
C ALA A 53 25.61 -2.25 -6.84
N ALA A 54 25.02 -1.49 -5.92
CA ALA A 54 24.96 -0.03 -6.06
C ALA A 54 26.34 0.62 -5.95
N TYR A 55 27.20 0.17 -5.01
CA TYR A 55 28.57 0.67 -4.90
C TYR A 55 29.37 0.36 -6.16
N GLU A 56 29.23 -0.84 -6.72
CA GLU A 56 29.88 -1.22 -7.97
C GLU A 56 29.39 -0.39 -9.15
N ALA A 57 28.11 -0.12 -9.26
CA ALA A 57 27.55 0.75 -10.29
C ALA A 57 28.12 2.18 -10.22
N ILE A 58 28.24 2.74 -8.99
CA ILE A 58 28.85 4.06 -8.79
C ILE A 58 30.33 4.02 -9.20
N ALA A 59 31.09 3.04 -8.73
CA ALA A 59 32.50 2.89 -9.02
C ALA A 59 32.76 2.63 -10.51
N GLY A 60 31.85 1.90 -11.19
CA GLY A 60 31.89 1.61 -12.62
C GLY A 60 31.46 2.78 -13.51
N GLY A 61 30.99 3.89 -12.92
CA GLY A 61 30.55 5.07 -13.67
C GLY A 61 29.16 4.97 -14.29
N GLU A 62 28.31 4.05 -13.81
CA GLU A 62 26.91 3.92 -14.23
C GLU A 62 26.05 5.07 -13.68
N THR A 63 26.38 6.31 -14.09
CA THR A 63 25.78 7.54 -13.55
C THR A 63 25.15 8.42 -14.63
N LYS A 64 24.79 7.83 -15.76
CA LYS A 64 24.22 8.53 -16.92
C LYS A 64 22.72 8.21 -17.06
N TYR A 65 22.05 8.94 -17.94
CA TYR A 65 20.66 8.66 -18.28
C TYR A 65 20.47 7.23 -18.78
N THR A 66 19.44 6.58 -18.28
CA THR A 66 19.00 5.27 -18.75
C THR A 66 17.81 5.42 -19.71
N PRO A 67 17.48 4.39 -20.49
CA PRO A 67 16.21 4.36 -21.23
C PRO A 67 15.01 4.65 -20.31
N THR A 68 14.05 5.44 -20.78
CA THR A 68 12.87 5.83 -19.99
C THR A 68 12.14 4.64 -19.37
N PRO A 69 11.85 3.53 -20.09
CA PRO A 69 11.18 2.37 -19.50
C PRO A 69 12.10 1.47 -18.67
N GLY A 70 13.32 1.89 -18.37
CA GLY A 70 14.30 1.13 -17.61
C GLY A 70 15.34 0.41 -18.47
N ILE A 71 16.47 0.04 -17.83
CA ILE A 71 17.53 -0.71 -18.50
C ILE A 71 17.04 -2.10 -18.93
N PRO A 72 17.44 -2.61 -20.12
CA PRO A 72 16.99 -3.90 -20.63
C PRO A 72 17.17 -5.04 -19.63
N ALA A 73 18.36 -5.14 -19.02
CA ALA A 73 18.67 -6.19 -18.05
C ALA A 73 17.71 -6.22 -16.85
N LEU A 74 17.27 -5.06 -16.33
CA LEU A 74 16.33 -5.01 -15.22
C LEU A 74 14.91 -5.42 -15.66
N ARG A 75 14.48 -5.03 -16.86
CA ARG A 75 13.19 -5.46 -17.41
C ARG A 75 13.16 -6.97 -17.64
N GLU A 76 14.26 -7.54 -18.13
CA GLU A 76 14.43 -8.99 -18.25
C GLU A 76 14.41 -9.69 -16.88
N ALA A 77 15.07 -9.13 -15.86
CA ALA A 77 15.04 -9.67 -14.51
C ALA A 77 13.64 -9.63 -13.89
N VAL A 78 12.87 -8.57 -14.13
CA VAL A 78 11.45 -8.49 -13.72
C VAL A 78 10.61 -9.53 -14.46
N GLN A 79 10.81 -9.71 -15.77
CA GLN A 79 10.13 -10.74 -16.56
C GLN A 79 10.39 -12.14 -16.00
N GLN A 80 11.65 -12.45 -15.70
CA GLN A 80 12.05 -13.73 -15.11
C GLN A 80 11.47 -13.92 -13.71
N LYS A 81 11.41 -12.87 -12.90
CA LYS A 81 10.76 -12.88 -11.58
C LYS A 81 9.28 -13.20 -11.70
N LEU A 82 8.56 -12.52 -12.59
CA LEU A 82 7.14 -12.75 -12.79
C LEU A 82 6.83 -14.18 -13.27
N GLN A 83 7.68 -14.72 -14.14
CA GLN A 83 7.56 -16.12 -14.59
C GLN A 83 7.88 -17.11 -13.45
N ARG A 84 8.98 -16.88 -12.71
CA ARG A 84 9.48 -17.82 -11.68
C ARG A 84 8.60 -17.83 -10.43
N GLU A 85 8.19 -16.65 -9.96
CA GLU A 85 7.54 -16.50 -8.65
C GLU A 85 6.02 -16.41 -8.77
N ASN A 86 5.51 -15.81 -9.84
CA ASN A 86 4.07 -15.60 -10.03
C ASN A 86 3.45 -16.50 -11.10
N GLY A 87 4.25 -17.19 -11.91
CA GLY A 87 3.75 -18.00 -13.04
C GLY A 87 3.12 -17.17 -14.16
N LEU A 88 3.45 -15.88 -14.25
CA LEU A 88 2.85 -14.91 -15.19
C LEU A 88 3.77 -14.67 -16.40
N PRO A 89 3.33 -15.03 -17.62
CA PRO A 89 4.13 -14.88 -18.83
C PRO A 89 3.96 -13.48 -19.43
N PHE A 90 4.81 -12.53 -19.06
CA PHE A 90 4.92 -11.23 -19.70
C PHE A 90 6.12 -11.19 -20.64
N ALA A 91 6.02 -10.47 -21.76
CA ALA A 91 7.18 -10.16 -22.59
C ALA A 91 7.96 -8.98 -21.96
N VAL A 92 9.26 -8.85 -22.27
CA VAL A 92 10.06 -7.71 -21.82
C VAL A 92 9.49 -6.36 -22.29
N ALA A 93 8.85 -6.35 -23.47
CA ALA A 93 8.18 -5.18 -24.02
C ALA A 93 6.95 -4.73 -23.20
N ASP A 94 6.36 -5.62 -22.42
CA ASP A 94 5.21 -5.37 -21.57
C ASP A 94 5.58 -4.81 -20.20
N ILE A 95 6.87 -4.52 -19.95
CA ILE A 95 7.40 -4.14 -18.64
C ILE A 95 8.05 -2.75 -18.71
N MET A 96 7.76 -1.91 -17.73
CA MET A 96 8.45 -0.65 -17.48
C MET A 96 8.93 -0.52 -16.05
N ILE A 97 10.02 0.20 -15.86
CA ILE A 97 10.59 0.58 -14.56
C ILE A 97 10.29 2.06 -14.30
N ALA A 98 9.89 2.39 -13.08
CA ALA A 98 9.58 3.75 -12.66
C ALA A 98 10.16 4.07 -11.28
N ASN A 99 10.08 5.33 -10.85
CA ASN A 99 10.55 5.80 -9.54
C ASN A 99 9.61 5.35 -8.40
N GLY A 100 9.55 4.04 -8.19
CA GLY A 100 8.66 3.35 -7.26
C GLY A 100 7.27 3.08 -7.85
N ALA A 101 6.54 2.15 -7.24
CA ALA A 101 5.19 1.76 -7.65
C ALA A 101 4.22 2.95 -7.73
N LYS A 102 4.41 3.98 -6.88
CA LYS A 102 3.59 5.20 -6.92
C LYS A 102 3.64 5.89 -8.28
N GLN A 103 4.81 5.97 -8.92
CA GLN A 103 4.92 6.55 -10.26
C GLN A 103 4.28 5.65 -11.32
N VAL A 104 4.35 4.33 -11.20
CA VAL A 104 3.64 3.41 -12.10
C VAL A 104 2.14 3.68 -12.07
N ILE A 105 1.55 3.78 -10.88
CA ILE A 105 0.13 4.06 -10.67
C ILE A 105 -0.25 5.42 -11.27
N PHE A 106 0.54 6.45 -10.97
CA PHE A 106 0.31 7.79 -11.50
C PHE A 106 0.37 7.82 -13.02
N ASN A 107 1.40 7.19 -13.61
CA ASN A 107 1.57 7.11 -15.06
C ASN A 107 0.38 6.40 -15.73
N ALA A 108 -0.16 5.33 -15.12
CA ALA A 108 -1.30 4.61 -15.64
C ALA A 108 -2.55 5.49 -15.73
N PHE A 109 -2.87 6.22 -14.66
CA PHE A 109 -4.01 7.12 -14.64
C PHE A 109 -3.79 8.33 -15.57
N ALA A 110 -2.59 8.93 -15.56
CA ALA A 110 -2.27 10.05 -16.46
C ALA A 110 -2.32 9.67 -17.95
N ALA A 111 -2.04 8.41 -18.28
CA ALA A 111 -2.07 7.91 -19.66
C ALA A 111 -3.48 7.52 -20.14
N THR A 112 -4.45 7.33 -19.23
CA THR A 112 -5.72 6.66 -19.59
C THR A 112 -6.98 7.36 -19.13
N LEU A 113 -6.91 8.26 -18.14
CA LEU A 113 -8.09 8.94 -17.63
C LEU A 113 -8.35 10.26 -18.37
N ASN A 114 -9.60 10.50 -18.69
CA ASN A 114 -10.15 11.77 -19.10
C ASN A 114 -11.10 12.29 -18.01
N ASP A 115 -11.48 13.57 -18.11
CA ASP A 115 -12.44 14.16 -17.19
C ASP A 115 -13.76 13.38 -17.21
N GLY A 116 -14.18 12.94 -16.01
CA GLY A 116 -15.40 12.16 -15.83
C GLY A 116 -15.26 10.64 -15.95
N ASP A 117 -14.09 10.12 -16.34
CA ASP A 117 -13.81 8.69 -16.24
C ASP A 117 -13.81 8.24 -14.77
N GLU A 118 -14.35 7.05 -14.50
CA GLU A 118 -14.51 6.52 -13.15
C GLU A 118 -13.49 5.41 -12.86
N VAL A 119 -13.00 5.43 -11.62
CA VAL A 119 -12.10 4.38 -11.10
C VAL A 119 -12.69 3.79 -9.84
N ILE A 120 -13.01 2.50 -9.86
CA ILE A 120 -13.49 1.78 -8.68
C ILE A 120 -12.32 1.51 -7.75
N VAL A 121 -12.43 2.03 -6.51
CA VAL A 121 -11.42 1.89 -5.45
C VAL A 121 -12.09 1.27 -4.22
N PRO A 122 -11.81 0.00 -3.91
CA PRO A 122 -12.26 -0.62 -2.66
C PRO A 122 -11.72 0.13 -1.44
N VAL A 123 -12.56 0.34 -0.44
CA VAL A 123 -12.25 0.97 0.84
C VAL A 123 -12.21 -0.11 1.92
N PRO A 124 -11.20 -0.17 2.80
CA PRO A 124 -10.12 0.82 2.96
C PRO A 124 -9.05 0.70 1.87
N TYR A 125 -8.49 1.84 1.49
CA TYR A 125 -7.53 1.96 0.39
C TYR A 125 -6.21 2.60 0.83
N TRP A 126 -5.17 2.46 0.03
CA TRP A 126 -4.01 3.33 0.14
C TRP A 126 -4.32 4.72 -0.45
N PRO A 127 -4.13 5.83 0.30
CA PRO A 127 -4.59 7.18 -0.09
C PRO A 127 -4.15 7.65 -1.48
N THR A 128 -3.03 7.12 -1.96
CA THR A 128 -2.52 7.47 -3.29
C THR A 128 -3.48 7.10 -4.43
N PHE A 129 -4.31 6.06 -4.29
CA PHE A 129 -5.22 5.66 -5.37
C PHE A 129 -6.25 6.75 -5.68
N PRO A 130 -7.15 7.15 -4.75
CA PRO A 130 -8.15 8.16 -5.06
C PRO A 130 -7.54 9.54 -5.36
N ASP A 131 -6.43 9.90 -4.72
CA ASP A 131 -5.76 11.17 -4.97
C ASP A 131 -5.14 11.24 -6.36
N SER A 132 -4.49 10.15 -6.82
CA SER A 132 -3.96 10.08 -8.18
C SER A 132 -5.07 10.10 -9.23
N VAL A 133 -6.23 9.49 -8.96
CA VAL A 133 -7.40 9.55 -9.84
C VAL A 133 -7.89 10.98 -9.97
N ARG A 134 -8.15 11.68 -8.87
CA ARG A 134 -8.62 13.07 -8.85
C ARG A 134 -7.63 14.01 -9.54
N PHE A 135 -6.34 13.85 -9.24
CA PHE A 135 -5.29 14.69 -9.84
C PHE A 135 -5.26 14.58 -11.36
N ASN A 136 -5.64 13.42 -11.92
CA ASN A 136 -5.69 13.17 -13.36
C ASN A 136 -7.09 13.34 -13.98
N GLY A 137 -8.01 14.05 -13.31
CA GLY A 137 -9.33 14.40 -13.83
C GLY A 137 -10.39 13.30 -13.69
N GLY A 138 -10.02 12.12 -13.18
CA GLY A 138 -10.98 11.03 -12.95
C GLY A 138 -11.78 11.19 -11.66
N THR A 139 -12.83 10.39 -11.54
CA THR A 139 -13.71 10.30 -10.36
C THR A 139 -13.49 8.96 -9.66
N PRO A 140 -12.97 8.93 -8.43
CA PRO A 140 -12.89 7.69 -7.66
C PRO A 140 -14.29 7.27 -7.19
N VAL A 141 -14.72 6.06 -7.54
CA VAL A 141 -15.91 5.39 -7.04
C VAL A 141 -15.50 4.55 -5.84
N LEU A 142 -15.73 5.06 -4.65
CA LEU A 142 -15.32 4.45 -3.40
C LEU A 142 -16.33 3.39 -2.97
N VAL A 143 -15.90 2.13 -2.82
CA VAL A 143 -16.76 1.00 -2.44
C VAL A 143 -16.34 0.50 -1.07
N GLU A 144 -17.16 0.76 -0.06
CA GLU A 144 -16.86 0.35 1.32
C GLU A 144 -16.88 -1.17 1.49
N CYS A 145 -15.78 -1.69 1.98
CA CYS A 145 -15.58 -3.09 2.32
C CYS A 145 -15.35 -3.21 3.83
N HIS A 146 -16.41 -3.50 4.57
CA HIS A 146 -16.39 -3.47 6.02
C HIS A 146 -15.63 -4.67 6.65
N LEU A 147 -15.37 -4.56 7.94
CA LEU A 147 -14.69 -5.57 8.75
C LEU A 147 -15.35 -6.95 8.62
N GLU A 148 -16.68 -7.01 8.63
CA GLU A 148 -17.49 -8.23 8.57
C GLU A 148 -17.25 -9.02 7.27
N GLN A 149 -16.99 -8.34 6.14
CA GLN A 149 -16.67 -8.95 4.84
C GLN A 149 -15.16 -9.13 4.61
N GLY A 150 -14.32 -8.84 5.63
CA GLY A 150 -12.87 -9.00 5.56
C GLY A 150 -12.15 -7.93 4.77
N TYR A 151 -12.73 -6.75 4.64
CA TYR A 151 -12.18 -5.62 3.86
C TYR A 151 -11.95 -5.92 2.38
N LYS A 152 -12.71 -6.84 1.82
CA LYS A 152 -12.59 -7.29 0.42
C LYS A 152 -13.83 -6.94 -0.38
N LEU A 153 -13.65 -6.45 -1.59
CA LEU A 153 -14.72 -6.18 -2.55
C LEU A 153 -15.44 -7.47 -2.93
N THR A 154 -16.78 -7.46 -2.90
CA THR A 154 -17.56 -8.61 -3.36
C THR A 154 -17.94 -8.48 -4.83
N PRO A 155 -18.28 -9.59 -5.54
CA PRO A 155 -18.77 -9.55 -6.92
C PRO A 155 -20.02 -8.69 -7.09
N GLU A 156 -20.93 -8.72 -6.11
CA GLU A 156 -22.17 -7.94 -6.12
C GLU A 156 -21.88 -6.43 -6.02
N GLN A 157 -20.97 -6.05 -5.12
CA GLN A 157 -20.52 -4.66 -4.98
C GLN A 157 -19.82 -4.19 -6.25
N LEU A 158 -18.96 -5.01 -6.84
CA LEU A 158 -18.30 -4.71 -8.11
C LEU A 158 -19.31 -4.49 -9.22
N ALA A 159 -20.24 -5.42 -9.43
CA ALA A 159 -21.27 -5.33 -10.46
C ALA A 159 -22.14 -4.08 -10.30
N ALA A 160 -22.51 -3.73 -9.07
CA ALA A 160 -23.31 -2.55 -8.77
C ALA A 160 -22.55 -1.22 -9.00
N SER A 161 -21.23 -1.25 -8.95
CA SER A 161 -20.37 -0.05 -9.06
C SER A 161 -19.91 0.25 -10.49
N ILE A 162 -20.03 -0.71 -11.41
CA ILE A 162 -19.60 -0.51 -12.79
C ILE A 162 -20.66 0.29 -13.58
N THR A 163 -20.19 1.35 -14.23
CA THR A 163 -20.98 2.18 -15.15
C THR A 163 -20.32 2.23 -16.54
N PRO A 164 -20.95 2.80 -17.56
CA PRO A 164 -20.30 3.04 -18.86
C PRO A 164 -19.05 3.92 -18.79
N ARG A 165 -18.87 4.73 -17.72
CA ARG A 165 -17.70 5.56 -17.48
C ARG A 165 -16.61 4.87 -16.70
N THR A 166 -16.86 3.69 -16.16
CA THR A 166 -15.85 2.95 -15.39
C THR A 166 -14.69 2.56 -16.28
N ARG A 167 -13.52 3.10 -15.97
CA ARG A 167 -12.26 2.88 -16.70
C ARG A 167 -11.34 1.90 -16.01
N TRP A 168 -11.28 1.92 -14.66
CA TRP A 168 -10.41 1.08 -13.87
C TRP A 168 -11.12 0.46 -12.67
N LEU A 169 -10.69 -0.74 -12.32
CA LEU A 169 -10.79 -1.33 -10.98
C LEU A 169 -9.39 -1.40 -10.40
N VAL A 170 -9.22 -0.98 -9.12
CA VAL A 170 -7.97 -1.16 -8.36
C VAL A 170 -8.13 -2.31 -7.39
N LEU A 171 -7.24 -3.30 -7.44
CA LEU A 171 -7.11 -4.37 -6.44
C LEU A 171 -5.72 -4.28 -5.81
N ASN A 172 -5.65 -4.16 -4.49
CA ASN A 172 -4.41 -4.15 -3.73
C ASN A 172 -4.47 -5.22 -2.64
N HIS A 173 -3.68 -6.27 -2.78
CA HIS A 173 -3.56 -7.32 -1.77
C HIS A 173 -2.20 -8.04 -1.82
N PRO A 174 -1.62 -8.33 -0.64
CA PRO A 174 -2.10 -7.94 0.70
C PRO A 174 -2.35 -6.44 0.79
N GLY A 175 -3.51 -6.06 1.36
CA GLY A 175 -3.99 -4.68 1.35
C GLY A 175 -3.32 -3.77 2.39
N ASN A 176 -3.01 -2.54 2.02
CA ASN A 176 -2.73 -1.46 2.97
C ASN A 176 -3.98 -0.58 3.08
N PRO A 177 -4.65 -0.52 4.25
CA PRO A 177 -4.14 -0.80 5.61
C PRO A 177 -4.54 -2.16 6.22
N SER A 178 -5.40 -2.96 5.58
CA SER A 178 -6.11 -4.05 6.24
C SER A 178 -5.32 -5.36 6.39
N GLY A 179 -4.28 -5.56 5.57
CA GLY A 179 -3.58 -6.84 5.47
C GLY A 179 -4.45 -7.99 4.89
N ALA A 180 -5.58 -7.67 4.28
CA ALA A 180 -6.48 -8.64 3.68
C ALA A 180 -5.87 -9.25 2.41
N VAL A 181 -6.10 -10.55 2.22
CA VAL A 181 -5.65 -11.32 1.05
C VAL A 181 -6.86 -11.97 0.40
N TYR A 182 -6.99 -11.82 -0.92
CA TYR A 182 -8.02 -12.49 -1.69
C TYR A 182 -7.64 -13.96 -1.94
N SER A 183 -8.58 -14.86 -1.76
CA SER A 183 -8.47 -16.26 -2.21
C SER A 183 -8.67 -16.39 -3.71
N ALA A 184 -8.21 -17.51 -4.28
CA ALA A 184 -8.45 -17.83 -5.69
C ALA A 184 -9.94 -17.81 -6.07
N ALA A 185 -10.82 -18.30 -5.19
CA ALA A 185 -12.27 -18.32 -5.42
C ALA A 185 -12.87 -16.91 -5.46
N GLU A 186 -12.46 -16.02 -4.56
CA GLU A 186 -12.89 -14.61 -4.54
C GLU A 186 -12.42 -13.88 -5.81
N LEU A 187 -11.18 -14.09 -6.22
CA LEU A 187 -10.65 -13.51 -7.46
C LEU A 187 -11.37 -14.04 -8.70
N GLN A 188 -11.68 -15.34 -8.77
CA GLN A 188 -12.48 -15.92 -9.85
C GLN A 188 -13.87 -15.31 -9.94
N ALA A 189 -14.51 -15.06 -8.80
CA ALA A 189 -15.83 -14.42 -8.74
C ALA A 189 -15.79 -12.96 -9.25
N LEU A 190 -14.76 -12.19 -8.88
CA LEU A 190 -14.55 -10.85 -9.43
C LEU A 190 -14.24 -10.89 -10.94
N ALA A 191 -13.43 -11.85 -11.38
CA ALA A 191 -13.13 -12.03 -12.80
C ALA A 191 -14.38 -12.36 -13.63
N ALA A 192 -15.32 -13.13 -13.08
CA ALA A 192 -16.59 -13.43 -13.75
C ALA A 192 -17.39 -12.16 -14.04
N VAL A 193 -17.46 -11.23 -13.10
CA VAL A 193 -18.09 -9.92 -13.31
C VAL A 193 -17.34 -9.11 -14.36
N LEU A 194 -16.00 -9.03 -14.25
CA LEU A 194 -15.17 -8.27 -15.18
C LEU A 194 -15.29 -8.74 -16.63
N ARG A 195 -15.51 -10.03 -16.89
CA ARG A 195 -15.70 -10.57 -18.26
C ARG A 195 -16.92 -9.95 -18.95
N GLY A 196 -17.94 -9.56 -18.20
CA GLY A 196 -19.11 -8.82 -18.72
C GLY A 196 -18.83 -7.34 -19.05
N HIS A 197 -17.66 -6.81 -18.66
CA HIS A 197 -17.32 -5.39 -18.76
C HIS A 197 -15.94 -5.18 -19.40
N PRO A 198 -15.79 -5.40 -20.73
CA PRO A 198 -14.48 -5.38 -21.39
C PRO A 198 -13.80 -4.02 -21.41
N GLN A 199 -14.54 -2.91 -21.18
CA GLN A 199 -14.00 -1.56 -21.08
C GLN A 199 -13.21 -1.28 -19.79
N VAL A 200 -13.38 -2.12 -18.75
CA VAL A 200 -12.74 -1.93 -17.44
C VAL A 200 -11.34 -2.51 -17.46
N LEU A 201 -10.35 -1.66 -17.24
CA LEU A 201 -8.96 -2.06 -16.99
C LEU A 201 -8.80 -2.46 -15.50
N VAL A 202 -7.85 -3.33 -15.21
CA VAL A 202 -7.61 -3.81 -13.85
C VAL A 202 -6.20 -3.47 -13.41
N MET A 203 -6.07 -2.75 -12.31
CA MET A 203 -4.78 -2.51 -11.65
C MET A 203 -4.62 -3.51 -10.51
N LEU A 204 -3.52 -4.27 -10.53
CA LEU A 204 -3.18 -5.30 -9.56
C LEU A 204 -1.93 -4.82 -8.81
N ASP A 205 -2.10 -4.27 -7.61
CA ASP A 205 -0.99 -3.81 -6.77
C ASP A 205 -0.61 -4.92 -5.79
N ASP A 206 0.46 -5.63 -6.13
CA ASP A 206 0.98 -6.80 -5.41
C ASP A 206 2.23 -6.46 -4.58
N LEU A 207 2.40 -5.21 -4.19
CA LEU A 207 3.65 -4.73 -3.56
C LEU A 207 4.03 -5.47 -2.26
N TYR A 208 3.07 -6.15 -1.62
CA TYR A 208 3.26 -6.93 -0.40
C TYR A 208 3.21 -8.45 -0.63
N GLU A 209 3.30 -8.93 -1.86
CA GLU A 209 3.12 -10.34 -2.25
C GLU A 209 3.95 -11.36 -1.45
N HIS A 210 5.12 -10.96 -0.94
CA HIS A 210 6.01 -11.83 -0.15
C HIS A 210 5.83 -11.69 1.36
N ILE A 211 5.02 -10.76 1.83
CA ILE A 211 4.79 -10.57 3.26
C ILE A 211 3.44 -11.16 3.61
N LEU A 212 3.43 -12.46 3.84
CA LEU A 212 2.24 -13.28 4.08
C LEU A 212 2.43 -14.11 5.34
N PHE A 213 1.36 -14.34 6.08
CA PHE A 213 1.38 -14.99 7.38
C PHE A 213 0.57 -16.30 7.36
N ASP A 214 0.83 -17.16 8.34
CA ASP A 214 0.09 -18.41 8.58
C ASP A 214 0.04 -19.36 7.37
N GLY A 215 1.10 -19.37 6.55
CA GLY A 215 1.14 -20.20 5.34
C GLY A 215 0.18 -19.74 4.25
N CYS A 216 -0.37 -18.52 4.34
CA CYS A 216 -1.16 -17.93 3.27
C CYS A 216 -0.31 -17.77 2.00
N GLU A 217 -0.88 -18.10 0.86
CA GLU A 217 -0.22 -17.96 -0.45
C GLU A 217 -0.82 -16.78 -1.21
N HIS A 218 0.04 -15.99 -1.85
CA HIS A 218 -0.42 -14.93 -2.74
C HIS A 218 -1.00 -15.52 -4.02
N GLN A 219 -2.18 -15.03 -4.40
CA GLN A 219 -2.83 -15.36 -5.67
C GLN A 219 -3.04 -14.06 -6.45
N ASN A 220 -2.43 -13.93 -7.61
CA ASN A 220 -2.76 -12.85 -8.52
C ASN A 220 -4.05 -13.15 -9.30
N LEU A 221 -4.82 -12.11 -9.64
CA LEU A 221 -6.02 -12.28 -10.47
C LEU A 221 -5.72 -13.03 -11.77
N LEU A 222 -4.56 -12.78 -12.37
CA LEU A 222 -4.15 -13.41 -13.64
C LEU A 222 -3.82 -14.90 -13.51
N ASN A 223 -3.52 -15.41 -12.31
CA ASN A 223 -3.37 -16.84 -12.09
C ASN A 223 -4.69 -17.61 -12.25
N VAL A 224 -5.82 -16.95 -11.99
CA VAL A 224 -7.16 -17.54 -12.05
C VAL A 224 -7.98 -17.05 -13.26
N ALA A 225 -7.53 -16.00 -13.93
CA ALA A 225 -8.20 -15.35 -15.06
C ALA A 225 -7.19 -14.78 -16.06
N ALA A 226 -6.39 -15.66 -16.68
CA ALA A 226 -5.36 -15.27 -17.65
C ALA A 226 -5.92 -14.54 -18.89
N ASP A 227 -7.20 -14.72 -19.20
CA ASP A 227 -7.92 -14.00 -20.25
C ASP A 227 -8.03 -12.48 -19.99
N LEU A 228 -7.83 -12.05 -18.77
CA LEU A 228 -7.83 -10.62 -18.40
C LEU A 228 -6.46 -9.94 -18.57
N GLN A 229 -5.39 -10.69 -18.90
CA GLN A 229 -4.04 -10.13 -19.02
C GLN A 229 -3.95 -8.96 -20.02
N GLY A 230 -4.69 -9.05 -21.13
CA GLY A 230 -4.73 -8.01 -22.17
C GLY A 230 -5.31 -6.67 -21.72
N ARG A 231 -5.81 -6.55 -20.49
CA ARG A 231 -6.36 -5.32 -19.91
C ARG A 231 -6.02 -5.15 -18.41
N SER A 232 -5.00 -5.84 -17.94
CA SER A 232 -4.52 -5.73 -16.57
C SER A 232 -3.14 -5.09 -16.50
N LEU A 233 -2.92 -4.26 -15.51
CA LEU A 233 -1.62 -3.71 -15.15
C LEU A 233 -1.22 -4.26 -13.78
N LEU A 234 -0.20 -5.11 -13.75
CA LEU A 234 0.42 -5.52 -12.50
C LEU A 234 1.42 -4.46 -12.06
N VAL A 235 1.31 -4.01 -10.82
CA VAL A 235 2.19 -3.05 -10.17
C VAL A 235 2.97 -3.76 -9.08
N GLY A 236 4.29 -3.70 -9.18
CA GLY A 236 5.19 -4.30 -8.22
C GLY A 236 6.43 -3.44 -7.97
N GLY A 237 7.34 -3.96 -7.19
CA GLY A 237 8.59 -3.25 -6.94
C GLY A 237 9.43 -3.82 -5.81
N VAL A 238 10.55 -3.16 -5.54
CA VAL A 238 11.52 -3.63 -4.54
C VAL A 238 11.28 -3.05 -3.14
N SER A 239 10.35 -2.11 -3.00
CA SER A 239 10.24 -1.28 -1.79
C SER A 239 9.97 -2.07 -0.52
N LYS A 240 9.11 -3.11 -0.56
CA LYS A 240 8.64 -3.81 0.64
C LYS A 240 9.39 -5.11 0.86
N THR A 241 9.41 -5.97 -0.14
CA THR A 241 10.09 -7.26 -0.10
C THR A 241 11.57 -7.13 0.22
N TYR A 242 12.26 -6.16 -0.38
CA TYR A 242 13.71 -6.01 -0.29
C TYR A 242 14.14 -4.88 0.66
N ALA A 243 13.23 -4.31 1.45
CA ALA A 243 13.51 -3.16 2.32
C ALA A 243 14.22 -2.01 1.58
N MET A 244 13.67 -1.63 0.42
CA MET A 244 14.27 -0.68 -0.52
C MET A 244 13.38 0.55 -0.77
N THR A 245 12.67 1.05 0.23
CA THR A 245 11.73 2.18 0.06
C THR A 245 12.43 3.44 -0.45
N GLY A 246 13.62 3.75 0.04
CA GLY A 246 14.43 4.91 -0.34
C GLY A 246 15.08 4.82 -1.71
N TRP A 247 15.21 3.62 -2.29
CA TRP A 247 15.82 3.41 -3.61
C TRP A 247 14.92 3.82 -4.76
N ARG A 248 13.61 3.92 -4.54
CA ARG A 248 12.62 4.40 -5.50
C ARG A 248 12.59 3.60 -6.81
N ILE A 249 12.48 2.28 -6.74
CA ILE A 249 12.27 1.41 -7.90
C ILE A 249 10.96 0.62 -7.76
N GLY A 250 10.12 0.74 -8.77
CA GLY A 250 8.93 -0.05 -9.01
C GLY A 250 8.82 -0.42 -10.48
N PHE A 251 7.96 -1.37 -10.79
CA PHE A 251 7.69 -1.78 -12.15
C PHE A 251 6.19 -1.88 -12.42
N GLY A 252 5.81 -1.67 -13.68
CA GLY A 252 4.50 -2.02 -14.21
C GLY A 252 4.66 -3.09 -15.28
N ALA A 253 3.80 -4.12 -15.25
CA ALA A 253 3.72 -5.13 -16.29
C ALA A 253 2.27 -5.21 -16.82
N GLY A 254 2.07 -5.00 -18.12
CA GLY A 254 0.74 -4.92 -18.71
C GLY A 254 0.76 -4.85 -20.23
N PRO A 255 -0.37 -4.60 -20.87
CA PRO A 255 -0.45 -4.53 -22.33
C PRO A 255 0.55 -3.54 -22.92
N GLN A 256 1.26 -3.93 -23.97
CA GLN A 256 2.33 -3.13 -24.58
C GLN A 256 1.88 -1.69 -24.94
N ALA A 257 0.65 -1.54 -25.43
CA ALA A 257 0.10 -0.22 -25.75
C ALA A 257 -0.03 0.67 -24.50
N LEU A 258 -0.45 0.10 -23.36
CA LEU A 258 -0.53 0.82 -22.09
C LEU A 258 0.88 1.18 -21.59
N ILE A 259 1.81 0.24 -21.60
CA ILE A 259 3.22 0.48 -21.20
C ILE A 259 3.88 1.56 -22.06
N ALA A 260 3.61 1.57 -23.37
CA ALA A 260 4.10 2.61 -24.26
C ALA A 260 3.53 3.99 -23.89
N ALA A 261 2.23 4.10 -23.65
CA ALA A 261 1.59 5.35 -23.23
C ALA A 261 2.11 5.84 -21.87
N MET A 262 2.25 4.95 -20.89
CA MET A 262 2.84 5.27 -19.58
C MET A 262 4.30 5.72 -19.70
N THR A 263 5.07 5.15 -20.64
CA THR A 263 6.45 5.57 -20.92
C THR A 263 6.50 7.00 -21.49
N VAL A 264 5.53 7.39 -22.31
CA VAL A 264 5.41 8.78 -22.78
C VAL A 264 5.17 9.73 -21.61
N VAL A 265 4.24 9.40 -20.71
CA VAL A 265 4.00 10.18 -19.48
C VAL A 265 5.28 10.32 -18.65
N GLN A 266 5.97 9.20 -18.40
CA GLN A 266 7.21 9.19 -17.60
C GLN A 266 8.31 10.05 -18.25
N SER A 267 8.40 10.07 -19.57
CA SER A 267 9.40 10.88 -20.28
C SER A 267 9.24 12.38 -20.04
N GLN A 268 8.01 12.84 -19.73
CA GLN A 268 7.71 14.25 -19.44
C GLN A 268 7.83 14.61 -17.94
N ILE A 269 7.90 13.61 -17.06
CA ILE A 269 7.93 13.83 -15.60
C ILE A 269 9.34 13.67 -15.05
N SER A 270 10.00 12.53 -15.30
CA SER A 270 11.24 12.14 -14.62
C SER A 270 12.28 11.48 -15.53
N SER A 271 11.95 11.18 -16.77
CA SER A 271 12.77 10.30 -17.64
C SER A 271 12.99 8.91 -17.02
N GLY A 272 14.13 8.29 -17.21
CA GLY A 272 14.45 7.00 -16.58
C GLY A 272 14.65 7.11 -15.07
N ALA A 273 14.41 6.02 -14.36
CA ALA A 273 14.76 5.91 -12.94
C ALA A 273 16.29 5.95 -12.74
N SER A 274 16.73 6.25 -11.52
CA SER A 274 18.16 6.31 -11.16
C SER A 274 18.90 5.05 -11.61
N SER A 275 19.99 5.23 -12.38
CA SER A 275 20.84 4.14 -12.86
C SER A 275 21.39 3.28 -11.74
N VAL A 276 21.88 3.91 -10.68
CA VAL A 276 22.40 3.22 -9.47
C VAL A 276 21.30 2.40 -8.78
N SER A 277 20.10 2.97 -8.65
CA SER A 277 18.97 2.25 -8.05
C SER A 277 18.49 1.10 -8.94
N GLN A 278 18.59 1.24 -10.27
CA GLN A 278 18.28 0.14 -11.20
C GLN A 278 19.29 -1.01 -11.10
N ALA A 279 20.59 -0.70 -10.94
CA ALA A 279 21.61 -1.73 -10.70
C ALA A 279 21.36 -2.49 -9.39
N ALA A 280 21.01 -1.77 -8.32
CA ALA A 280 20.62 -2.38 -7.05
C ALA A 280 19.37 -3.27 -7.19
N ALA A 281 18.35 -2.80 -7.91
CA ALA A 281 17.13 -3.56 -8.15
C ALA A 281 17.36 -4.80 -9.03
N LEU A 282 18.28 -4.72 -9.99
CA LEU A 282 18.72 -5.86 -10.78
C LEU A 282 19.34 -6.95 -9.89
N ALA A 283 20.19 -6.56 -8.97
CA ALA A 283 20.77 -7.48 -7.99
C ALA A 283 19.70 -8.06 -7.04
N ALA A 284 18.67 -7.28 -6.69
CA ALA A 284 17.55 -7.73 -5.89
C ALA A 284 16.77 -8.85 -6.58
N PHE A 285 16.35 -8.65 -7.85
CA PHE A 285 15.54 -9.64 -8.58
C PHE A 285 16.34 -10.89 -9.02
N ASN A 286 17.65 -10.76 -9.22
CA ASN A 286 18.53 -11.87 -9.55
C ASN A 286 19.07 -12.60 -8.30
N GLY A 287 18.96 -12.00 -7.12
CA GLY A 287 19.37 -12.57 -5.85
C GLY A 287 18.38 -13.61 -5.31
N GLY A 288 18.82 -14.36 -4.31
CA GLY A 288 17.94 -15.26 -3.57
C GLY A 288 16.99 -14.51 -2.64
N LEU A 289 15.94 -15.20 -2.21
CA LEU A 289 14.90 -14.68 -1.29
C LEU A 289 15.07 -15.19 0.16
N ASP A 290 16.22 -15.79 0.51
CA ASP A 290 16.46 -16.41 1.82
C ASP A 290 16.30 -15.45 3.00
N PHE A 291 16.53 -14.15 2.78
CA PHE A 291 16.35 -13.10 3.78
C PHE A 291 14.86 -12.80 4.09
N ILE A 292 13.93 -13.20 3.24
CA ILE A 292 12.51 -12.89 3.41
C ILE A 292 11.90 -13.70 4.54
N ALA A 293 12.15 -14.99 4.62
CA ALA A 293 11.51 -15.85 5.62
C ALA A 293 11.77 -15.40 7.07
N PRO A 294 12.99 -15.00 7.49
CA PRO A 294 13.21 -14.41 8.81
C PRO A 294 12.46 -13.09 9.03
N GLN A 295 12.35 -12.23 8.01
CA GLN A 295 11.62 -10.96 8.11
C GLN A 295 10.11 -11.20 8.28
N VAL A 296 9.54 -12.11 7.48
CA VAL A 296 8.12 -12.49 7.60
C VAL A 296 7.82 -13.10 8.96
N ALA A 297 8.69 -13.98 9.46
CA ALA A 297 8.54 -14.57 10.79
C ALA A 297 8.53 -13.49 11.90
N ALA A 298 9.41 -12.49 11.79
CA ALA A 298 9.43 -11.37 12.73
C ALA A 298 8.16 -10.53 12.64
N TYR A 299 7.66 -10.21 11.44
CA TYR A 299 6.38 -9.50 11.26
C TYR A 299 5.21 -10.32 11.80
N GLN A 300 5.17 -11.62 11.55
CA GLN A 300 4.11 -12.49 12.08
C GLN A 300 4.10 -12.49 13.61
N GLN A 301 5.25 -12.64 14.25
CA GLN A 301 5.35 -12.56 15.70
C GLN A 301 4.83 -11.23 16.27
N ARG A 302 5.19 -10.11 15.64
CA ARG A 302 4.75 -8.77 16.04
C ARG A 302 3.25 -8.59 15.84
N ARG A 303 2.72 -9.08 14.70
CA ARG A 303 1.29 -9.13 14.43
C ARG A 303 0.55 -9.88 15.52
N ASP A 304 1.00 -11.09 15.84
CA ASP A 304 0.34 -11.93 16.84
C ASP A 304 0.30 -11.25 18.21
N VAL A 305 1.42 -10.67 18.64
CA VAL A 305 1.49 -9.96 19.93
C VAL A 305 0.52 -8.78 19.98
N ILE A 306 0.51 -7.91 18.95
CA ILE A 306 -0.34 -6.71 19.00
C ILE A 306 -1.82 -7.05 18.81
N THR A 307 -2.15 -8.00 17.92
CA THR A 307 -3.54 -8.37 17.69
C THR A 307 -4.16 -9.10 18.87
N ASP A 308 -3.38 -9.94 19.57
CA ASP A 308 -3.83 -10.60 20.81
C ASP A 308 -4.16 -9.56 21.90
N ILE A 309 -3.31 -8.56 22.08
CA ILE A 309 -3.57 -7.48 23.04
C ILE A 309 -4.81 -6.68 22.66
N LEU A 310 -4.88 -6.21 21.38
CA LEU A 310 -5.97 -5.33 20.95
C LEU A 310 -7.33 -6.04 20.93
N ALA A 311 -7.39 -7.32 20.60
CA ALA A 311 -8.62 -8.12 20.59
C ALA A 311 -9.25 -8.28 21.99
N ASN A 312 -8.47 -8.10 23.05
CA ASN A 312 -8.94 -8.15 24.43
C ASN A 312 -9.32 -6.78 25.02
N ILE A 313 -9.29 -5.71 24.21
CA ILE A 313 -9.70 -4.37 24.66
C ILE A 313 -11.16 -4.14 24.30
N ASP A 314 -12.00 -3.94 25.30
CA ASP A 314 -13.40 -3.61 25.10
C ASP A 314 -13.56 -2.30 24.31
N GLY A 315 -14.33 -2.35 23.22
CA GLY A 315 -14.54 -1.22 22.31
C GLY A 315 -13.61 -1.19 21.10
N LEU A 316 -12.67 -2.14 20.98
CA LEU A 316 -11.88 -2.35 19.79
C LEU A 316 -12.27 -3.64 19.07
N GLU A 317 -12.27 -3.59 17.75
CA GLU A 317 -12.56 -4.74 16.90
C GLU A 317 -11.54 -4.78 15.75
N LEU A 318 -11.03 -5.95 15.44
CA LEU A 318 -10.09 -6.13 14.32
C LEU A 318 -10.23 -7.50 13.67
N ARG A 319 -9.75 -7.61 12.46
CA ARG A 319 -9.39 -8.90 11.85
C ARG A 319 -7.88 -9.07 11.91
N VAL A 320 -7.43 -10.26 12.23
CA VAL A 320 -6.02 -10.60 12.17
C VAL A 320 -5.55 -10.51 10.71
N PRO A 321 -4.57 -9.64 10.39
CA PRO A 321 -4.11 -9.48 9.01
C PRO A 321 -3.40 -10.73 8.51
N GLN A 322 -3.65 -11.06 7.24
CA GLN A 322 -3.06 -12.21 6.56
C GLN A 322 -1.76 -11.87 5.86
N GLY A 323 -1.43 -10.57 5.72
CA GLY A 323 -0.19 -10.12 5.10
C GLY A 323 0.07 -8.64 5.33
N GLY A 324 1.16 -8.13 4.73
CA GLY A 324 1.65 -6.78 4.97
C GLY A 324 2.27 -6.63 6.35
N PHE A 325 2.37 -5.39 6.83
CA PHE A 325 2.88 -5.10 8.18
C PHE A 325 2.05 -4.02 8.88
N PHE A 326 0.71 -4.13 8.71
CA PHE A 326 -0.24 -3.21 9.33
C PHE A 326 -1.33 -3.99 10.08
N VAL A 327 -1.81 -3.38 11.16
CA VAL A 327 -3.04 -3.77 11.85
C VAL A 327 -4.04 -2.64 11.71
N PHE A 328 -5.25 -2.96 11.25
CA PHE A 328 -6.34 -2.00 11.05
C PHE A 328 -7.46 -2.32 12.01
N CYS A 329 -7.69 -1.41 12.96
CA CYS A 329 -8.55 -1.63 14.12
C CYS A 329 -9.72 -0.66 14.10
N ARG A 330 -10.94 -1.18 14.26
CA ARG A 330 -12.17 -0.42 14.48
C ARG A 330 -12.22 0.03 15.94
N CYS A 331 -12.49 1.31 16.17
CA CYS A 331 -12.54 1.90 17.51
C CYS A 331 -13.94 2.46 17.86
N ALA A 332 -14.97 1.98 17.19
CA ALA A 332 -16.34 2.47 17.38
C ALA A 332 -16.83 2.39 18.84
N GLY A 333 -16.45 1.32 19.55
CA GLY A 333 -16.87 1.14 20.95
C GLY A 333 -16.10 2.02 21.94
N LEU A 334 -15.11 2.82 21.51
CA LEU A 334 -14.48 3.84 22.35
C LEU A 334 -15.17 5.21 22.23
N ILE A 335 -15.91 5.44 21.14
CA ILE A 335 -16.63 6.68 20.92
C ILE A 335 -17.79 6.78 21.91
N GLY A 336 -17.96 7.95 22.49
CA GLY A 336 -18.94 8.19 23.55
C GLY A 336 -18.39 8.00 24.96
N ARG A 337 -17.25 7.32 25.13
CA ARG A 337 -16.59 7.16 26.44
C ARG A 337 -15.91 8.45 26.88
N TYR A 338 -15.61 8.55 28.16
CA TYR A 338 -14.97 9.73 28.76
C TYR A 338 -13.52 9.43 29.14
N ARG A 339 -12.62 10.35 28.81
CA ARG A 339 -11.21 10.34 29.26
C ARG A 339 -11.11 10.62 30.75
N PRO A 340 -10.03 10.24 31.42
CA PRO A 340 -9.71 10.77 32.74
C PRO A 340 -9.70 12.31 32.70
N GLY A 341 -10.56 12.93 33.51
CA GLY A 341 -10.74 14.40 33.47
C GLY A 341 -12.10 14.84 32.90
N GLY A 342 -12.89 13.90 32.36
CA GLY A 342 -14.28 14.13 31.96
C GLY A 342 -14.48 14.58 30.49
N GLU A 343 -13.42 14.63 29.70
CA GLU A 343 -13.52 14.95 28.27
C GLU A 343 -14.06 13.73 27.51
N LYS A 344 -15.07 13.94 26.67
CA LYS A 344 -15.73 12.89 25.88
C LYS A 344 -14.96 12.64 24.57
N ILE A 345 -14.85 11.37 24.19
CA ILE A 345 -14.36 10.94 22.88
C ILE A 345 -15.53 11.03 21.90
N GLU A 346 -15.50 11.98 20.98
CA GLU A 346 -16.57 12.23 20.02
C GLU A 346 -16.37 11.50 18.69
N ASN A 347 -15.12 11.24 18.32
CA ASN A 347 -14.77 10.70 17.00
C ASN A 347 -13.40 10.00 17.00
N GLU A 348 -13.00 9.48 15.86
CA GLU A 348 -11.72 8.79 15.63
C GLU A 348 -10.49 9.66 15.94
N ALA A 349 -10.54 10.96 15.65
CA ALA A 349 -9.41 11.84 15.90
C ALA A 349 -9.15 11.99 17.40
N ASP A 350 -10.22 12.06 18.20
CA ASP A 350 -10.11 12.10 19.66
C ASP A 350 -9.52 10.80 20.22
N VAL A 351 -9.86 9.63 19.62
CA VAL A 351 -9.21 8.36 19.99
C VAL A 351 -7.71 8.44 19.74
N LEU A 352 -7.30 8.91 18.55
CA LEU A 352 -5.88 9.01 18.20
C LEU A 352 -5.13 10.03 19.06
N ASP A 353 -5.73 11.16 19.35
CA ASP A 353 -5.15 12.16 20.24
C ASP A 353 -4.96 11.58 21.65
N TYR A 354 -5.95 10.84 22.16
CA TYR A 354 -5.85 10.18 23.45
C TYR A 354 -4.76 9.09 23.48
N LEU A 355 -4.63 8.30 22.40
CA LEU A 355 -3.54 7.31 22.29
C LEU A 355 -2.18 8.00 22.22
N LEU A 356 -2.09 9.12 21.51
CA LEU A 356 -0.86 9.90 21.39
C LEU A 356 -0.43 10.50 22.73
N GLU A 357 -1.38 11.04 23.52
CA GLU A 357 -1.14 11.50 24.90
C GLU A 357 -0.65 10.38 25.83
N ASN A 358 -1.05 9.13 25.54
CA ASN A 358 -0.55 7.94 26.24
C ASN A 358 0.69 7.31 25.56
N GLY A 359 1.38 8.04 24.70
CA GLY A 359 2.67 7.67 24.14
C GLY A 359 2.61 6.68 22.98
N VAL A 360 1.50 6.59 22.23
CA VAL A 360 1.40 5.74 21.04
C VAL A 360 0.85 6.54 19.86
N SER A 361 1.55 6.50 18.74
CA SER A 361 1.18 7.19 17.50
C SER A 361 0.69 6.18 16.46
N GLY A 362 -0.47 6.45 15.87
CA GLY A 362 -1.07 5.71 14.76
C GLY A 362 -1.61 6.62 13.67
N VAL A 363 -2.30 6.09 12.70
CA VAL A 363 -2.92 6.85 11.60
C VAL A 363 -4.41 6.55 11.55
N GLY A 364 -5.26 7.58 11.48
CA GLY A 364 -6.71 7.43 11.43
C GLY A 364 -7.20 6.70 10.19
N GLY A 365 -8.29 5.96 10.35
CA GLY A 365 -8.92 5.21 9.29
C GLY A 365 -9.53 6.08 8.21
N SER A 366 -9.93 7.31 8.55
CA SER A 366 -10.41 8.33 7.59
C SER A 366 -9.40 8.60 6.48
N ALA A 367 -8.09 8.52 6.78
CA ALA A 367 -7.02 8.60 5.78
C ALA A 367 -7.10 7.47 4.72
N TYR A 368 -7.73 6.36 5.07
CA TYR A 368 -7.91 5.19 4.21
C TYR A 368 -9.37 5.04 3.74
N GLY A 369 -10.17 6.09 3.96
CA GLY A 369 -11.57 6.17 3.54
C GLY A 369 -12.56 5.45 4.46
N LEU A 370 -12.15 4.93 5.60
CA LEU A 370 -13.02 4.20 6.50
C LEU A 370 -12.87 4.69 7.95
N SER A 371 -13.95 5.19 8.55
CA SER A 371 -14.01 5.65 9.94
C SER A 371 -15.16 4.93 10.67
N PRO A 372 -15.08 4.69 11.97
CA PRO A 372 -13.99 5.02 12.89
C PRO A 372 -12.99 3.86 13.06
N TYR A 373 -11.83 4.01 12.46
CA TYR A 373 -10.75 3.03 12.51
C TYR A 373 -9.41 3.73 12.75
N PHE A 374 -8.38 2.95 13.09
CA PHE A 374 -7.01 3.41 13.04
C PHE A 374 -6.07 2.31 12.54
N ARG A 375 -4.97 2.71 11.94
CA ARG A 375 -3.90 1.83 11.46
C ARG A 375 -2.68 1.93 12.36
N LEU A 376 -2.13 0.79 12.75
CA LEU A 376 -0.82 0.66 13.39
C LEU A 376 0.13 -0.09 12.47
N SER A 377 1.37 0.38 12.37
CA SER A 377 2.45 -0.34 11.71
C SER A 377 3.17 -1.25 12.70
N ILE A 378 3.44 -2.48 12.30
CA ILE A 378 4.28 -3.42 13.04
C ILE A 378 5.71 -3.48 12.48
N ALA A 379 6.06 -2.59 11.56
CA ALA A 379 7.40 -2.46 11.01
C ALA A 379 8.29 -1.65 11.96
N THR A 380 8.54 -2.22 13.13
CA THR A 380 9.46 -1.77 14.17
C THR A 380 9.85 -2.97 15.04
N ASP A 381 10.69 -2.81 16.05
CA ASP A 381 11.14 -3.95 16.89
C ASP A 381 10.02 -4.55 17.76
N ASN A 382 10.21 -5.80 18.17
CA ASN A 382 9.24 -6.57 18.95
C ASN A 382 8.90 -5.90 20.31
N ALA A 383 9.88 -5.27 20.96
CA ALA A 383 9.67 -4.64 22.26
C ALA A 383 8.79 -3.39 22.11
N THR A 384 9.03 -2.59 21.07
CA THR A 384 8.22 -1.42 20.73
C THR A 384 6.76 -1.80 20.43
N VAL A 385 6.53 -2.86 19.65
CA VAL A 385 5.16 -3.35 19.33
C VAL A 385 4.43 -3.82 20.58
N ALA A 386 5.10 -4.62 21.41
CA ALA A 386 4.50 -5.14 22.65
C ALA A 386 4.20 -4.00 23.66
N GLU A 387 5.11 -3.04 23.79
CA GLU A 387 4.91 -1.87 24.65
C GLU A 387 3.79 -0.98 24.16
N ALA A 388 3.68 -0.76 22.84
CA ALA A 388 2.57 0.00 22.28
C ALA A 388 1.22 -0.65 22.57
N GLY A 389 1.10 -1.97 22.41
CA GLY A 389 -0.11 -2.71 22.81
C GLY A 389 -0.45 -2.52 24.27
N ARG A 390 0.53 -2.62 25.18
CA ARG A 390 0.33 -2.41 26.62
C ARG A 390 -0.11 -0.98 26.96
N ARG A 391 0.46 0.03 26.31
CA ARG A 391 0.06 1.43 26.50
C ARG A 391 -1.38 1.66 26.01
N ILE A 392 -1.75 1.11 24.86
CA ILE A 392 -3.13 1.19 24.34
C ILE A 392 -4.09 0.54 25.32
N ALA A 393 -3.81 -0.68 25.79
CA ALA A 393 -4.64 -1.40 26.75
C ALA A 393 -4.79 -0.60 28.05
N SER A 394 -3.68 -0.09 28.61
CA SER A 394 -3.70 0.74 29.82
C SER A 394 -4.47 2.04 29.64
N ALA A 395 -4.38 2.68 28.49
CA ALA A 395 -5.13 3.89 28.17
C ALA A 395 -6.64 3.59 28.09
N CYS A 396 -7.02 2.58 27.31
CA CYS A 396 -8.44 2.21 27.13
C CYS A 396 -9.10 1.76 28.45
N ALA A 397 -8.35 1.09 29.33
CA ALA A 397 -8.85 0.68 30.66
C ALA A 397 -9.18 1.86 31.60
N LYS A 398 -8.69 3.06 31.33
CA LYS A 398 -8.96 4.28 32.10
C LYS A 398 -10.20 5.04 31.59
N LEU A 399 -10.76 4.63 30.47
CA LEU A 399 -11.96 5.28 29.92
C LEU A 399 -13.19 4.88 30.73
N SER A 400 -13.99 5.86 31.10
CA SER A 400 -15.29 5.62 31.71
C SER A 400 -16.33 5.26 30.65
N PRO A 401 -17.36 4.46 30.99
CA PRO A 401 -18.43 4.11 30.05
C PRO A 401 -19.10 5.34 29.43
N ALA A 402 -19.69 5.18 28.25
CA ALA A 402 -20.67 6.11 27.72
C ALA A 402 -21.89 6.13 28.66
N GLU A 403 -22.42 7.32 28.96
CA GLU A 403 -23.66 7.48 29.72
C GLU A 403 -24.89 6.97 28.95
#